data_ceeecaf61b80427a11016575e3a674d8
#
_entry.id   ceeecaf61b80427a11016575e3a674d8
#
_cell.length_a   1.000
_cell.length_b   1.000
_cell.length_c   1.000
_cell.angle_alpha   90.00
_cell.angle_beta   90.00
_cell.angle_gamma   90.00
#
_symmetry.space_group_name_H-M   'P 1'
#
loop_
_entity.id
_entity.type
_entity.pdbx_description
1 polymer ?
#
loop_
_entity_poly.entity_id
_entity_poly.type
_entity_poly.pdbx_seq_one_letter_code
_entity_poly.pdbx_strand_id
1 'polypeptide(L)'
;GDALVVGGGDSGYQILNEISKDASRTVYFSGDTTVKSLPQNFLGKTLWWWFTVVGFLSYSKYSWIGKKINSSTQPVIGTDVKGILTRENVIAVGRTKDALNNDVFFEKQKVSTIKNVIWATGYRPNFNWIQGLELDANGYPKNYRGVSNIDGLYFIGLPWMYTRGSATLGGVSKDASYLANVMVTKDNIK
;
A
#
# COMPACT_ATOMS: atom_id res chain seq x y z
N GLY A 1 27.14 -8.92 -0.87
CA GLY A 1 27.37 -7.74 -1.71
C GLY A 1 26.31 -6.67 -1.49
N ASP A 2 26.55 -5.47 -2.00
CA ASP A 2 25.66 -4.33 -1.84
C ASP A 2 24.29 -4.55 -2.49
N ALA A 3 23.27 -3.98 -1.86
CA ALA A 3 21.89 -4.11 -2.31
C ALA A 3 21.26 -2.73 -2.53
N LEU A 4 20.29 -2.66 -3.45
CA LEU A 4 19.42 -1.51 -3.67
C LEU A 4 17.97 -1.89 -3.38
N VAL A 5 17.31 -1.11 -2.55
CA VAL A 5 15.85 -1.19 -2.36
C VAL A 5 15.20 0.00 -3.05
N VAL A 6 14.27 -0.26 -3.97
CA VAL A 6 13.53 0.75 -4.72
C VAL A 6 12.08 0.74 -4.26
N GLY A 7 11.63 1.84 -3.66
CA GLY A 7 10.26 2.04 -3.18
C GLY A 7 10.20 2.45 -1.70
N GLY A 8 9.46 3.51 -1.41
CA GLY A 8 9.33 4.14 -0.09
C GLY A 8 8.02 3.84 0.63
N GLY A 9 7.33 2.75 0.29
CA GLY A 9 6.14 2.27 1.01
C GLY A 9 6.47 1.28 2.13
N ASP A 10 5.43 0.72 2.77
CA ASP A 10 5.58 -0.25 3.89
C ASP A 10 6.54 -1.38 3.54
N SER A 11 6.37 -2.05 2.38
CA SER A 11 7.22 -3.15 1.94
C SER A 11 8.68 -2.71 1.77
N GLY A 12 8.91 -1.54 1.15
CA GLY A 12 10.27 -1.01 0.95
C GLY A 12 11.00 -0.80 2.26
N TYR A 13 10.35 -0.17 3.23
CA TYR A 13 10.94 0.07 4.55
C TYR A 13 11.10 -1.19 5.39
N GLN A 14 10.17 -2.15 5.31
CA GLN A 14 10.32 -3.45 5.98
C GLN A 14 11.51 -4.24 5.45
N ILE A 15 11.67 -4.30 4.12
CA ILE A 15 12.81 -4.95 3.47
C ILE A 15 14.10 -4.21 3.81
N LEU A 16 14.13 -2.88 3.71
CA LEU A 16 15.29 -2.06 4.08
C LEU A 16 15.71 -2.31 5.52
N ASN A 17 14.73 -2.36 6.44
CA ASN A 17 14.99 -2.66 7.85
C ASN A 17 15.63 -4.02 8.04
N GLU A 18 15.15 -5.04 7.34
CA GLU A 18 15.64 -6.41 7.48
C GLU A 18 17.06 -6.57 6.93
N ILE A 19 17.28 -6.16 5.68
CA ILE A 19 18.58 -6.38 5.03
C ILE A 19 19.69 -5.48 5.59
N SER A 20 19.37 -4.32 6.15
CA SER A 20 20.36 -3.41 6.76
C SER A 20 20.76 -3.78 8.19
N LYS A 21 20.18 -4.84 8.77
CA LYS A 21 20.71 -5.43 10.03
C LYS A 21 22.10 -6.04 9.86
N ASP A 22 22.41 -6.49 8.66
CA ASP A 22 23.73 -6.97 8.30
C ASP A 22 24.63 -5.77 7.95
N ALA A 23 25.43 -5.32 8.92
CA ALA A 23 26.34 -4.18 8.76
C ALA A 23 27.50 -4.43 7.78
N SER A 24 27.74 -5.68 7.35
CA SER A 24 28.80 -6.02 6.38
C SER A 24 28.49 -5.62 4.94
N ARG A 25 27.25 -5.18 4.67
CA ARG A 25 26.80 -4.73 3.33
C ARG A 25 26.32 -3.29 3.36
N THR A 26 26.54 -2.59 2.27
CA THR A 26 25.92 -1.30 2.01
C THR A 26 24.55 -1.52 1.40
N VAL A 27 23.52 -0.83 1.92
CA VAL A 27 22.16 -0.85 1.39
C VAL A 27 21.81 0.53 0.87
N TYR A 28 21.68 0.64 -0.45
CA TYR A 28 21.20 1.84 -1.11
C TYR A 28 19.67 1.88 -1.07
N PHE A 29 19.12 3.03 -0.75
CA PHE A 29 17.67 3.22 -0.68
C PHE A 29 17.21 4.28 -1.66
N SER A 30 16.37 3.88 -2.61
CA SER A 30 15.74 4.74 -3.60
C SER A 30 14.24 4.84 -3.32
N GLY A 31 13.85 5.74 -2.41
CA GLY A 31 12.48 5.94 -1.98
C GLY A 31 12.29 7.30 -1.33
N ASP A 32 11.04 7.61 -0.96
CA ASP A 32 10.71 8.83 -0.22
C ASP A 32 11.20 8.70 1.23
N THR A 33 12.14 9.56 1.63
CA THR A 33 12.71 9.62 2.98
C THR A 33 11.92 10.50 3.94
N THR A 34 10.86 11.16 3.47
CA THR A 34 10.04 12.08 4.28
C THR A 34 8.78 11.41 4.83
N VAL A 35 8.57 10.12 4.54
CA VAL A 35 7.39 9.38 4.96
C VAL A 35 7.31 9.31 6.48
N LYS A 36 6.13 9.60 7.02
CA LYS A 36 5.85 9.47 8.45
C LYS A 36 5.71 8.01 8.84
N SER A 37 6.26 7.65 10.00
CA SER A 37 6.06 6.33 10.60
C SER A 37 5.16 6.41 11.82
N LEU A 38 4.38 5.34 12.03
CA LEU A 38 3.56 5.14 13.23
C LEU A 38 3.99 3.84 13.92
N PRO A 39 4.00 3.81 15.25
CA PRO A 39 4.36 2.60 15.98
C PRO A 39 3.31 1.51 15.75
N GLN A 40 3.73 0.24 15.75
CA GLN A 40 2.81 -0.88 15.65
C GLN A 40 1.94 -1.03 16.91
N ASN A 41 2.52 -0.72 18.08
CA ASN A 41 1.86 -0.81 19.37
C ASN A 41 1.83 0.58 20.05
N PHE A 42 0.70 0.93 20.63
CA PHE A 42 0.51 2.13 21.40
C PHE A 42 -0.31 1.83 22.65
N LEU A 43 0.16 2.24 23.83
CA LEU A 43 -0.47 1.98 25.15
C LEU A 43 -0.85 0.49 25.34
N GLY A 44 0.07 -0.41 25.03
CA GLY A 44 -0.10 -1.86 25.27
C GLY A 44 -1.06 -2.57 24.28
N LYS A 45 -1.58 -1.88 23.28
CA LYS A 45 -2.44 -2.45 22.23
C LYS A 45 -1.88 -2.14 20.85
N THR A 46 -2.24 -2.96 19.85
CA THR A 46 -1.85 -2.69 18.47
C THR A 46 -2.55 -1.43 17.95
N LEU A 47 -1.92 -0.70 17.04
CA LEU A 47 -2.53 0.46 16.39
C LEU A 47 -3.82 0.10 15.68
N TRP A 48 -3.92 -1.11 15.12
CA TRP A 48 -5.13 -1.65 14.49
C TRP A 48 -6.28 -1.82 15.47
N TRP A 49 -6.00 -2.22 16.73
CA TRP A 49 -7.01 -2.27 17.78
C TRP A 49 -7.60 -0.87 18.05
N TRP A 50 -6.74 0.14 18.16
CA TRP A 50 -7.17 1.52 18.33
C TRP A 50 -7.99 2.01 17.15
N PHE A 51 -7.56 1.73 15.92
CA PHE A 51 -8.32 2.10 14.72
C PHE A 51 -9.71 1.47 14.68
N THR A 52 -9.85 0.26 15.20
CA THR A 52 -11.15 -0.41 15.33
C THR A 52 -12.01 0.26 16.40
N VAL A 53 -11.47 0.50 17.60
CA VAL A 53 -12.22 1.08 18.74
C VAL A 53 -12.71 2.50 18.42
N VAL A 54 -11.87 3.34 17.80
CA VAL A 54 -12.26 4.70 17.42
C VAL A 54 -13.08 4.77 16.12
N GLY A 55 -13.38 3.61 15.51
CA GLY A 55 -14.17 3.54 14.28
C GLY A 55 -13.43 4.04 13.02
N PHE A 56 -12.11 4.24 13.07
CA PHE A 56 -11.31 4.77 11.96
C PHE A 56 -11.48 3.96 10.68
N LEU A 57 -11.58 2.62 10.78
CA LEU A 57 -11.78 1.72 9.64
C LEU A 57 -13.20 1.77 9.06
N SER A 58 -14.15 2.37 9.78
CA SER A 58 -15.57 2.41 9.41
C SER A 58 -15.99 3.70 8.69
N TYR A 59 -15.10 4.70 8.58
CA TYR A 59 -15.43 5.92 7.85
C TYR A 59 -15.69 5.64 6.37
N SER A 60 -16.90 6.02 5.92
CA SER A 60 -17.29 5.89 4.52
C SER A 60 -16.49 6.84 3.62
N LYS A 61 -16.14 6.36 2.41
CA LYS A 61 -15.48 7.19 1.39
C LYS A 61 -16.29 8.42 0.98
N TYR A 62 -17.59 8.42 1.22
CA TYR A 62 -18.49 9.53 0.91
C TYR A 62 -18.51 10.60 2.01
N SER A 63 -18.10 10.27 3.25
CA SER A 63 -18.00 11.24 4.34
C SER A 63 -16.82 12.20 4.12
N TRP A 64 -16.91 13.41 4.68
CA TRP A 64 -15.82 14.39 4.56
C TRP A 64 -14.52 13.88 5.24
N ILE A 65 -14.65 13.17 6.37
CA ILE A 65 -13.52 12.53 7.05
C ILE A 65 -12.90 11.46 6.17
N GLY A 66 -13.71 10.57 5.58
CA GLY A 66 -13.25 9.51 4.68
C GLY A 66 -12.54 10.08 3.45
N LYS A 67 -13.06 11.13 2.85
CA LYS A 67 -12.41 11.84 1.74
C LYS A 67 -11.05 12.41 2.13
N LYS A 68 -10.95 13.06 3.29
CA LYS A 68 -9.70 13.61 3.83
C LYS A 68 -8.67 12.51 4.11
N ILE A 69 -9.08 11.39 4.69
CA ILE A 69 -8.19 10.25 4.94
C ILE A 69 -7.71 9.64 3.62
N ASN A 70 -8.59 9.48 2.64
CA ASN A 70 -8.26 8.89 1.34
C ASN A 70 -7.27 9.74 0.53
N SER A 71 -7.32 11.06 0.68
CA SER A 71 -6.38 11.99 0.01
C SER A 71 -5.04 12.16 0.75
N SER A 72 -4.90 11.64 1.97
CA SER A 72 -3.67 11.78 2.75
C SER A 72 -2.64 10.69 2.39
N THR A 73 -1.35 11.06 2.49
CA THR A 73 -0.26 10.09 2.37
C THR A 73 -0.35 9.08 3.51
N GLN A 74 -0.30 7.80 3.15
CA GLN A 74 -0.34 6.70 4.13
C GLN A 74 0.98 6.66 4.90
N PRO A 75 0.96 6.70 6.25
CA PRO A 75 2.17 6.49 7.04
C PRO A 75 2.61 5.03 7.00
N VAL A 76 3.89 4.79 7.13
CA VAL A 76 4.45 3.44 7.33
C VAL A 76 4.14 3.00 8.77
N ILE A 77 3.60 1.78 8.94
CA ILE A 77 3.19 1.28 10.25
C ILE A 77 4.15 0.19 10.72
N GLY A 78 4.60 0.29 11.97
CA GLY A 78 5.41 -0.73 12.63
C GLY A 78 6.89 -0.73 12.24
N THR A 79 7.36 0.28 11.52
CA THR A 79 8.75 0.39 11.10
C THR A 79 9.31 1.76 11.50
N ASP A 80 10.44 1.78 12.19
CA ASP A 80 11.13 3.02 12.56
C ASP A 80 11.92 3.58 11.37
N VAL A 81 11.24 4.34 10.53
CA VAL A 81 11.80 4.95 9.31
C VAL A 81 13.04 5.80 9.63
N LYS A 82 12.97 6.62 10.70
CA LYS A 82 14.08 7.51 11.06
C LYS A 82 15.31 6.73 11.52
N GLY A 83 15.12 5.77 12.43
CA GLY A 83 16.21 4.95 12.93
C GLY A 83 16.89 4.11 11.84
N ILE A 84 16.12 3.65 10.83
CA ILE A 84 16.70 2.92 9.70
C ILE A 84 17.54 3.84 8.82
N LEU A 85 17.06 5.02 8.49
CA LEU A 85 17.75 5.97 7.62
C LEU A 85 19.01 6.58 8.26
N THR A 86 19.20 6.44 9.57
CA THR A 86 20.42 6.86 10.29
C THR A 86 21.46 5.76 10.46
N ARG A 87 21.21 4.53 10.00
CA ARG A 87 22.21 3.46 10.03
C ARG A 87 23.37 3.78 9.10
N GLU A 88 24.60 3.54 9.53
CA GLU A 88 25.83 3.84 8.77
C GLU A 88 25.90 3.12 7.42
N ASN A 89 25.32 1.92 7.35
CA ASN A 89 25.30 1.12 6.12
C ASN A 89 24.08 1.38 5.22
N VAL A 90 23.22 2.36 5.53
CA VAL A 90 22.06 2.76 4.71
C VAL A 90 22.36 4.09 4.04
N ILE A 91 22.31 4.11 2.71
CA ILE A 91 22.57 5.31 1.89
C ILE A 91 21.32 5.65 1.07
N ALA A 92 20.67 6.76 1.40
CA ALA A 92 19.57 7.28 0.60
C ALA A 92 20.11 7.96 -0.67
N VAL A 93 19.71 7.46 -1.85
CA VAL A 93 20.27 7.86 -3.15
C VAL A 93 19.32 8.70 -4.03
N GLY A 94 18.12 8.97 -3.54
CA GLY A 94 17.08 9.61 -4.33
C GLY A 94 16.45 8.65 -5.36
N ARG A 95 15.83 9.19 -6.40
CA ARG A 95 15.11 8.39 -7.38
C ARG A 95 16.07 7.68 -8.33
N THR A 96 15.85 6.37 -8.50
CA THR A 96 16.50 5.60 -9.57
C THR A 96 15.99 6.07 -10.93
N LYS A 97 16.92 6.34 -11.85
CA LYS A 97 16.62 6.84 -13.21
C LYS A 97 16.84 5.80 -14.28
N ASP A 98 17.98 5.11 -14.20
CA ASP A 98 18.41 4.17 -15.24
C ASP A 98 19.39 3.14 -14.67
N ALA A 99 19.66 2.10 -15.44
CA ALA A 99 20.71 1.12 -15.16
C ALA A 99 21.34 0.68 -16.49
N LEU A 100 22.67 0.73 -16.56
CA LEU A 100 23.43 0.30 -17.73
C LEU A 100 24.63 -0.52 -17.28
N ASN A 101 24.77 -1.74 -17.80
CA ASN A 101 25.78 -2.71 -17.38
C ASN A 101 25.71 -2.97 -15.87
N ASN A 102 26.78 -2.61 -15.13
CA ASN A 102 26.84 -2.74 -13.66
C ASN A 102 26.58 -1.41 -12.94
N ASP A 103 26.26 -0.36 -13.65
CA ASP A 103 26.02 0.98 -13.12
C ASP A 103 24.53 1.23 -12.91
N VAL A 104 24.17 1.76 -11.74
CA VAL A 104 22.84 2.28 -11.46
C VAL A 104 22.91 3.80 -11.32
N PHE A 105 22.06 4.49 -12.05
CA PHE A 105 22.02 5.94 -12.11
C PHE A 105 20.86 6.49 -11.26
N PHE A 106 21.20 7.40 -10.38
CA PHE A 106 20.26 8.11 -9.52
C PHE A 106 20.20 9.60 -9.90
N GLU A 107 19.35 10.37 -9.26
CA GLU A 107 19.22 11.81 -9.56
C GLU A 107 20.51 12.58 -9.41
N LYS A 108 21.36 12.22 -8.45
CA LYS A 108 22.55 13.01 -8.09
C LYS A 108 23.86 12.21 -8.15
N GLN A 109 23.80 10.93 -8.35
CA GLN A 109 24.97 10.06 -8.32
C GLN A 109 24.79 8.78 -9.11
N LYS A 110 25.92 8.07 -9.34
CA LYS A 110 26.01 6.75 -9.94
C LYS A 110 26.68 5.79 -8.95
N VAL A 111 26.23 4.54 -8.92
CA VAL A 111 26.80 3.48 -8.09
C VAL A 111 27.01 2.22 -8.93
N SER A 112 28.21 1.63 -8.83
CA SER A 112 28.64 0.43 -9.62
C SER A 112 28.81 -0.83 -8.75
N THR A 113 28.62 -0.75 -7.43
CA THR A 113 28.84 -1.85 -6.48
C THR A 113 27.60 -2.68 -6.22
N ILE A 114 26.42 -2.24 -6.68
CA ILE A 114 25.13 -2.88 -6.44
C ILE A 114 25.09 -4.25 -7.12
N LYS A 115 24.86 -5.31 -6.33
CA LYS A 115 24.76 -6.68 -6.81
C LYS A 115 23.33 -7.21 -6.85
N ASN A 116 22.45 -6.63 -6.02
CA ASN A 116 21.05 -7.05 -5.89
C ASN A 116 20.15 -5.83 -5.93
N VAL A 117 19.09 -5.88 -6.72
CA VAL A 117 18.05 -4.85 -6.77
C VAL A 117 16.73 -5.46 -6.33
N ILE A 118 16.08 -4.84 -5.35
CA ILE A 118 14.79 -5.27 -4.82
C ILE A 118 13.76 -4.19 -5.14
N TRP A 119 12.80 -4.54 -5.99
CA TRP A 119 11.72 -3.66 -6.39
C TRP A 119 10.54 -3.77 -5.42
N ALA A 120 10.31 -2.72 -4.64
CA ALA A 120 9.20 -2.59 -3.70
C ALA A 120 8.29 -1.40 -4.08
N THR A 121 8.05 -1.24 -5.39
CA THR A 121 7.39 -0.09 -6.00
C THR A 121 5.86 -0.15 -5.96
N GLY A 122 5.29 -1.18 -5.31
CA GLY A 122 3.86 -1.42 -5.21
C GLY A 122 3.28 -2.08 -6.47
N TYR A 123 1.95 -2.16 -6.49
CA TYR A 123 1.20 -2.81 -7.56
C TYR A 123 0.20 -1.83 -8.18
N ARG A 124 -0.04 -2.00 -9.46
CA ARG A 124 -1.15 -1.33 -10.15
C ARG A 124 -2.24 -2.37 -10.45
N PRO A 125 -3.51 -2.03 -10.24
CA PRO A 125 -4.59 -2.93 -10.61
C PRO A 125 -4.65 -3.08 -12.13
N ASN A 126 -4.97 -4.28 -12.60
CA ASN A 126 -5.25 -4.54 -14.02
C ASN A 126 -6.52 -5.38 -14.14
N PHE A 127 -7.59 -4.75 -14.55
CA PHE A 127 -8.89 -5.37 -14.77
C PHE A 127 -9.30 -5.37 -16.25
N ASN A 128 -8.40 -5.04 -17.18
CA ASN A 128 -8.68 -4.94 -18.61
C ASN A 128 -9.10 -6.27 -19.26
N TRP A 129 -8.87 -7.39 -18.57
CA TRP A 129 -9.30 -8.71 -19.00
C TRP A 129 -10.81 -8.94 -18.84
N ILE A 130 -11.53 -8.07 -18.12
CA ILE A 130 -12.99 -8.12 -17.98
C ILE A 130 -13.61 -7.19 -19.01
N GLN A 131 -14.22 -7.77 -20.04
CA GLN A 131 -14.86 -6.98 -21.10
C GLN A 131 -16.10 -6.23 -20.59
N GLY A 132 -16.29 -4.99 -21.01
CA GLY A 132 -17.43 -4.15 -20.63
C GLY A 132 -17.37 -3.58 -19.20
N LEU A 133 -16.28 -3.85 -18.45
CA LEU A 133 -16.10 -3.29 -17.11
C LEU A 133 -15.68 -1.82 -17.20
N GLU A 134 -16.40 -0.95 -16.49
CA GLU A 134 -15.99 0.44 -16.32
C GLU A 134 -14.93 0.58 -15.22
N LEU A 135 -13.86 1.30 -15.53
CA LEU A 135 -12.77 1.59 -14.59
C LEU A 135 -12.78 3.08 -14.18
N ASP A 136 -12.29 3.35 -12.98
CA ASP A 136 -12.00 4.71 -12.52
C ASP A 136 -10.63 5.21 -13.03
N ALA A 137 -10.28 6.47 -12.70
CA ALA A 137 -9.00 7.07 -13.10
C ALA A 137 -7.77 6.36 -12.53
N ASN A 138 -7.92 5.54 -11.49
CA ASN A 138 -6.85 4.77 -10.86
C ASN A 138 -6.77 3.32 -11.38
N GLY A 139 -7.64 2.94 -12.32
CA GLY A 139 -7.71 1.59 -12.88
C GLY A 139 -8.49 0.59 -12.03
N TYR A 140 -9.23 1.03 -11.02
CA TYR A 140 -10.13 0.17 -10.24
C TYR A 140 -11.53 0.12 -10.87
N PRO A 141 -12.24 -1.02 -10.71
CA PRO A 141 -13.63 -1.13 -11.14
C PRO A 141 -14.52 -0.06 -10.52
N LYS A 142 -15.25 0.69 -11.36
CA LYS A 142 -16.33 1.54 -10.86
C LYS A 142 -17.38 0.64 -10.23
N ASN A 143 -17.69 0.90 -8.97
CA ASN A 143 -18.64 0.08 -8.23
C ASN A 143 -19.34 0.88 -7.13
N TYR A 144 -20.53 0.45 -6.75
CA TYR A 144 -21.18 0.88 -5.53
C TYR A 144 -21.16 -0.26 -4.51
N ARG A 145 -20.28 -0.17 -3.50
CA ARG A 145 -20.09 -1.20 -2.47
C ARG A 145 -19.87 -2.60 -3.04
N GLY A 146 -19.10 -2.70 -4.13
CA GLY A 146 -18.79 -3.95 -4.79
C GLY A 146 -19.75 -4.36 -5.91
N VAL A 147 -20.91 -3.72 -6.07
CA VAL A 147 -21.82 -3.95 -7.22
C VAL A 147 -21.24 -3.22 -8.42
N SER A 148 -20.93 -3.95 -9.50
CA SER A 148 -20.38 -3.39 -10.74
C SER A 148 -21.49 -2.92 -11.72
N ASN A 149 -21.04 -2.34 -12.84
CA ASN A 149 -21.91 -2.02 -13.97
C ASN A 149 -22.33 -3.26 -14.80
N ILE A 150 -21.71 -4.42 -14.56
CA ILE A 150 -22.02 -5.68 -15.25
C ILE A 150 -22.92 -6.50 -14.35
N ASP A 151 -24.07 -6.93 -14.84
CA ASP A 151 -25.03 -7.74 -14.07
C ASP A 151 -24.41 -9.09 -13.69
N GLY A 152 -24.57 -9.48 -12.42
CA GLY A 152 -23.99 -10.70 -11.87
C GLY A 152 -22.52 -10.61 -11.50
N LEU A 153 -21.82 -9.50 -11.78
CA LEU A 153 -20.42 -9.30 -11.40
C LEU A 153 -20.31 -8.41 -10.17
N TYR A 154 -19.66 -8.95 -9.14
CA TYR A 154 -19.46 -8.27 -7.86
C TYR A 154 -17.99 -8.29 -7.48
N PHE A 155 -17.55 -7.28 -6.72
CA PHE A 155 -16.20 -7.16 -6.19
C PHE A 155 -16.21 -7.12 -4.67
N ILE A 156 -15.20 -7.72 -4.05
CA ILE A 156 -14.98 -7.66 -2.61
C ILE A 156 -13.48 -7.45 -2.32
N GLY A 157 -13.17 -6.73 -1.25
CA GLY A 157 -11.79 -6.54 -0.82
C GLY A 157 -11.00 -5.47 -1.59
N LEU A 158 -11.64 -4.69 -2.46
CA LEU A 158 -10.96 -3.57 -3.13
C LEU A 158 -10.77 -2.39 -2.16
N PRO A 159 -9.67 -1.62 -2.32
CA PRO A 159 -9.44 -0.43 -1.52
C PRO A 159 -10.60 0.57 -1.64
N TRP A 160 -11.05 1.08 -0.50
CA TRP A 160 -12.07 2.10 -0.45
C TRP A 160 -13.37 1.78 -1.21
N MET A 161 -13.77 0.50 -1.25
CA MET A 161 -15.08 0.14 -1.84
C MET A 161 -16.22 0.93 -1.19
N TYR A 162 -16.29 0.91 0.14
CA TYR A 162 -17.23 1.70 0.92
C TYR A 162 -16.55 2.44 2.07
N THR A 163 -15.68 1.76 2.82
CA THR A 163 -14.97 2.32 3.97
C THR A 163 -13.46 2.17 3.83
N ARG A 164 -12.71 2.82 4.73
CA ARG A 164 -11.27 2.62 4.87
C ARG A 164 -10.91 1.15 5.10
N GLY A 165 -11.76 0.42 5.78
CA GLY A 165 -11.54 -0.99 6.12
C GLY A 165 -11.90 -2.00 5.03
N SER A 166 -12.54 -1.60 3.92
CA SER A 166 -13.04 -2.53 2.88
C SER A 166 -12.00 -3.51 2.35
N ALA A 167 -10.72 -3.12 2.27
CA ALA A 167 -9.61 -3.97 1.81
C ALA A 167 -8.84 -4.65 2.96
N THR A 168 -9.38 -4.66 4.18
CA THR A 168 -8.73 -5.27 5.34
C THR A 168 -9.55 -6.43 5.89
N LEU A 169 -8.87 -7.43 6.49
CA LEU A 169 -9.55 -8.56 7.14
C LEU A 169 -10.56 -8.10 8.22
N GLY A 170 -10.25 -7.01 8.94
CA GLY A 170 -11.14 -6.47 9.98
C GLY A 170 -12.34 -5.68 9.47
N GLY A 171 -12.41 -5.33 8.18
CA GLY A 171 -13.47 -4.48 7.64
C GLY A 171 -14.27 -5.07 6.48
N VAL A 172 -13.74 -6.09 5.80
CA VAL A 172 -14.36 -6.71 4.61
C VAL A 172 -15.73 -7.35 4.88
N SER A 173 -15.98 -7.81 6.11
CA SER A 173 -17.22 -8.48 6.50
C SER A 173 -18.48 -7.62 6.26
N LYS A 174 -18.38 -6.30 6.45
CA LYS A 174 -19.50 -5.37 6.22
C LYS A 174 -19.89 -5.29 4.74
N ASP A 175 -18.88 -5.31 3.85
CA ASP A 175 -19.13 -5.31 2.42
C ASP A 175 -19.61 -6.68 1.93
N ALA A 176 -19.08 -7.78 2.51
CA ALA A 176 -19.56 -9.13 2.23
C ALA A 176 -21.05 -9.30 2.58
N SER A 177 -21.46 -8.88 3.78
CA SER A 177 -22.87 -8.94 4.20
C SER A 177 -23.78 -8.10 3.29
N TYR A 178 -23.33 -6.92 2.88
CA TYR A 178 -24.10 -6.10 1.94
C TYR A 178 -24.27 -6.79 0.58
N LEU A 179 -23.19 -7.33 0.02
CA LEU A 179 -23.25 -8.03 -1.27
C LEU A 179 -24.12 -9.29 -1.21
N ALA A 180 -24.02 -10.09 -0.14
CA ALA A 180 -24.89 -11.24 0.06
C ALA A 180 -26.38 -10.85 0.03
N ASN A 181 -26.76 -9.79 0.74
CA ASN A 181 -28.13 -9.29 0.72
C ASN A 181 -28.57 -8.81 -0.68
N VAL A 182 -27.68 -8.13 -1.42
CA VAL A 182 -27.98 -7.69 -2.80
C VAL A 182 -28.22 -8.89 -3.72
N MET A 183 -27.39 -9.93 -3.62
CA MET A 183 -27.52 -11.15 -4.43
C MET A 183 -28.84 -11.87 -4.15
N VAL A 184 -29.18 -12.10 -2.88
CA VAL A 184 -30.45 -12.75 -2.49
C VAL A 184 -31.67 -11.95 -2.93
N THR A 185 -31.61 -10.61 -2.81
CA THR A 185 -32.74 -9.76 -3.23
C THR A 185 -32.95 -9.80 -4.74
N LYS A 186 -31.87 -9.82 -5.53
CA LYS A 186 -31.95 -9.94 -6.98
C LYS A 186 -32.52 -11.29 -7.44
N ASP A 187 -32.18 -12.38 -6.77
CA ASP A 187 -32.68 -13.72 -7.09
C ASP A 187 -34.18 -13.86 -6.78
N ASN A 188 -34.68 -13.13 -5.78
CA ASN A 188 -36.11 -13.14 -5.44
C ASN A 188 -36.99 -12.26 -6.35
N ILE A 189 -36.40 -11.48 -7.26
CA ILE A 189 -37.11 -10.62 -8.21
C ILE A 189 -37.19 -11.25 -9.62
N LYS A 190 -36.46 -12.36 -9.85
CA LYS A 190 -36.54 -13.17 -11.06
C LYS A 190 -37.60 -14.27 -10.94
#